data_05f5d897282f160b06e6756111fe497a
#
_entry.id   05f5d897282f160b06e6756111fe497a
#
_cell.length_a   1.000
_cell.length_b   1.000
_cell.length_c   1.000
_cell.angle_alpha   90.00
_cell.angle_beta   90.00
_cell.angle_gamma   90.00
#
_symmetry.space_group_name_H-M   'P 1'
#
loop_
_entity.id
_entity.type
_entity.pdbx_description
1 polymer ?
#
loop_
_entity_poly.entity_id
_entity_poly.type
_entity_poly.pdbx_seq_one_letter_code
_entity_poly.pdbx_strand_id
1 'polypeptide(L)'
;MLSKSLVIFIGVGLVSALALGIYLIDVKSTSQLIFVEGNSISIVTEKFDFKQGEEITLQVVNSGTVPLVFSDASYGLKITGLSGTLMYSPISAQVISELAPGDEIVFSWDQIKNDGNPVLEGLYKISVNGADKEGNAVERSTTVTIWK
;
A
#
# COMPACT_ATOMS: atom_id res chain seq x y z
N MET A 1 -50.44 5.57 -2.67
CA MET A 1 -49.92 5.74 -1.30
C MET A 1 -49.19 4.48 -0.88
N LEU A 2 -47.93 4.56 -0.55
CA LEU A 2 -47.13 3.41 -0.08
C LEU A 2 -47.60 2.95 1.30
N SER A 3 -47.73 1.64 1.50
CA SER A 3 -48.11 1.11 2.80
C SER A 3 -46.98 1.39 3.83
N LYS A 4 -47.36 1.61 5.09
CA LYS A 4 -46.37 1.86 6.18
C LYS A 4 -45.36 0.71 6.30
N SER A 5 -45.78 -0.52 6.05
CA SER A 5 -44.91 -1.69 6.02
C SER A 5 -43.87 -1.62 4.91
N LEU A 6 -44.26 -1.19 3.70
CA LEU A 6 -43.32 -1.05 2.59
C LEU A 6 -42.27 0.02 2.85
N VAL A 7 -42.64 1.14 3.42
CA VAL A 7 -41.68 2.21 3.80
C VAL A 7 -40.67 1.73 4.84
N ILE A 8 -41.13 0.94 5.81
CA ILE A 8 -40.24 0.34 6.84
C ILE A 8 -39.27 -0.65 6.18
N PHE A 9 -39.74 -1.52 5.27
CA PHE A 9 -38.86 -2.48 4.56
C PHE A 9 -37.81 -1.78 3.69
N ILE A 10 -38.17 -0.71 3.00
CA ILE A 10 -37.22 0.09 2.21
C ILE A 10 -36.20 0.77 3.11
N GLY A 11 -36.62 1.34 4.24
CA GLY A 11 -35.72 1.98 5.21
C GLY A 11 -34.70 1.01 5.81
N VAL A 12 -35.14 -0.17 6.24
CA VAL A 12 -34.25 -1.21 6.79
C VAL A 12 -33.29 -1.74 5.71
N GLY A 13 -33.74 -1.94 4.49
CA GLY A 13 -32.90 -2.37 3.37
C GLY A 13 -31.79 -1.38 3.05
N LEU A 14 -32.09 -0.08 3.01
CA LEU A 14 -31.11 0.98 2.75
C LEU A 14 -30.04 1.07 3.85
N VAL A 15 -30.43 1.03 5.11
CA VAL A 15 -29.49 1.06 6.25
C VAL A 15 -28.59 -0.17 6.25
N SER A 16 -29.13 -1.35 5.96
CA SER A 16 -28.34 -2.58 5.89
C SER A 16 -27.35 -2.57 4.73
N ALA A 17 -27.73 -2.04 3.57
CA ALA A 17 -26.85 -1.91 2.42
C ALA A 17 -25.68 -0.92 2.68
N LEU A 18 -25.96 0.20 3.35
CA LEU A 18 -24.94 1.16 3.75
C LEU A 18 -23.96 0.57 4.78
N ALA A 19 -24.46 -0.12 5.79
CA ALA A 19 -23.62 -0.77 6.79
C ALA A 19 -22.72 -1.86 6.19
N LEU A 20 -23.25 -2.68 5.27
CA LEU A 20 -22.47 -3.67 4.52
C LEU A 20 -21.43 -3.02 3.61
N GLY A 21 -21.77 -1.92 2.95
CA GLY A 21 -20.85 -1.17 2.10
C GLY A 21 -19.65 -0.63 2.89
N ILE A 22 -19.89 -0.02 4.04
CA ILE A 22 -18.82 0.49 4.93
C ILE A 22 -17.97 -0.67 5.45
N TYR A 23 -18.59 -1.76 5.89
CA TYR A 23 -17.87 -2.95 6.38
C TYR A 23 -16.96 -3.56 5.30
N LEU A 24 -17.42 -3.67 4.06
CA LEU A 24 -16.62 -4.21 2.96
C LEU A 24 -15.45 -3.31 2.57
N ILE A 25 -15.62 -1.98 2.69
CA ILE A 25 -14.51 -1.03 2.47
C ILE A 25 -13.46 -1.18 3.56
N ASP A 26 -13.86 -1.26 4.81
CA ASP A 26 -12.96 -1.42 5.96
C ASP A 26 -12.19 -2.76 5.89
N VAL A 27 -12.87 -3.85 5.56
CA VAL A 27 -12.23 -5.17 5.36
C VAL A 27 -11.20 -5.15 4.22
N LYS A 28 -11.44 -4.43 3.13
CA LYS A 28 -10.47 -4.31 2.02
C LYS A 28 -9.21 -3.56 2.43
N SER A 29 -9.32 -2.47 3.16
CA SER A 29 -8.17 -1.71 3.65
C SER A 29 -7.39 -2.47 4.74
N THR A 30 -8.08 -3.20 5.61
CA THR A 30 -7.47 -4.00 6.68
C THR A 30 -6.73 -5.23 6.14
N SER A 31 -7.11 -5.78 4.98
CA SER A 31 -6.47 -6.97 4.41
C SER A 31 -5.04 -6.77 3.92
N GLN A 32 -4.58 -5.53 3.75
CA GLN A 32 -3.21 -5.21 3.37
C GLN A 32 -2.23 -5.26 4.55
N LEU A 33 -2.72 -5.06 5.77
CA LEU A 33 -1.91 -5.00 6.98
C LEU A 33 -2.23 -6.17 7.90
N ILE A 34 -1.30 -7.09 8.01
CA ILE A 34 -1.38 -8.24 8.89
C ILE A 34 -0.14 -8.26 9.77
N PHE A 35 -0.34 -8.21 11.08
CA PHE A 35 0.75 -8.33 12.07
C PHE A 35 1.05 -9.79 12.33
N VAL A 36 2.34 -10.14 12.27
CA VAL A 36 2.83 -11.50 12.50
C VAL A 36 4.02 -11.50 13.44
N GLU A 37 4.30 -12.63 14.05
CA GLU A 37 5.51 -12.81 14.85
C GLU A 37 6.75 -12.97 13.96
N GLY A 38 7.86 -12.36 14.37
CA GLY A 38 9.12 -12.37 13.61
C GLY A 38 9.29 -11.14 12.72
N ASN A 39 10.13 -11.27 11.70
CA ASN A 39 10.36 -10.20 10.73
C ASN A 39 9.23 -10.16 9.71
N SER A 40 8.62 -9.01 9.55
CA SER A 40 7.55 -8.80 8.58
C SER A 40 7.46 -7.33 8.18
N ILE A 41 7.18 -7.11 6.91
CA ILE A 41 6.95 -5.79 6.35
C ILE A 41 5.65 -5.81 5.53
N SER A 42 4.89 -4.74 5.60
CA SER A 42 3.66 -4.57 4.83
C SER A 42 3.70 -3.29 4.02
N ILE A 43 3.08 -3.31 2.86
CA ILE A 43 2.84 -2.13 2.03
C ILE A 43 1.33 -1.91 2.01
N VAL A 44 0.91 -0.71 2.42
CA VAL A 44 -0.50 -0.30 2.44
C VAL A 44 -0.68 0.85 1.47
N THR A 45 -1.64 0.73 0.57
CA THR A 45 -2.06 1.76 -0.36
C THR A 45 -3.53 2.10 -0.13
N GLU A 46 -3.92 3.34 -0.40
CA GLU A 46 -5.32 3.76 -0.27
C GLU A 46 -6.26 2.94 -1.16
N LYS A 47 -5.79 2.60 -2.35
CA LYS A 47 -6.52 1.77 -3.33
C LYS A 47 -5.52 1.04 -4.23
N PHE A 48 -5.99 0.20 -5.12
CA PHE A 48 -5.14 -0.52 -6.08
C PHE A 48 -5.23 0.01 -7.51
N ASP A 49 -6.24 0.82 -7.80
CA ASP A 49 -6.49 1.38 -9.12
C ASP A 49 -6.39 2.90 -9.06
N PHE A 50 -5.46 3.46 -9.83
CA PHE A 50 -5.18 4.90 -9.87
C PHE A 50 -5.34 5.43 -11.29
N LYS A 51 -5.81 6.67 -11.39
CA LYS A 51 -5.81 7.37 -12.66
C LYS A 51 -4.40 7.87 -13.00
N GLN A 52 -4.06 7.92 -14.28
CA GLN A 52 -2.78 8.46 -14.73
C GLN A 52 -2.61 9.91 -14.26
N GLY A 53 -1.47 10.22 -13.64
CA GLY A 53 -1.16 11.52 -13.04
C GLY A 53 -1.69 11.72 -11.61
N GLU A 54 -2.41 10.76 -11.05
CA GLU A 54 -2.86 10.77 -9.65
C GLU A 54 -1.68 10.43 -8.73
N GLU A 55 -1.57 11.14 -7.60
CA GLU A 55 -0.56 10.84 -6.60
C GLU A 55 -0.91 9.54 -5.87
N ILE A 56 0.06 8.65 -5.73
CA ILE A 56 -0.06 7.39 -5.02
C ILE A 56 0.65 7.50 -3.68
N THR A 57 -0.12 7.54 -2.61
CA THR A 57 0.41 7.47 -1.25
C THR A 57 0.51 6.01 -0.82
N LEU A 58 1.67 5.63 -0.32
CA LEU A 58 1.90 4.30 0.21
C LEU A 58 2.57 4.36 1.59
N GLN A 59 2.16 3.46 2.45
CA GLN A 59 2.74 3.28 3.78
C GLN A 59 3.52 1.97 3.81
N VAL A 60 4.74 2.04 4.30
CA VAL A 60 5.57 0.87 4.60
C VAL A 60 5.55 0.68 6.10
N VAL A 61 5.04 -0.44 6.56
CA VAL A 61 4.81 -0.73 7.98
C VAL A 61 5.65 -1.92 8.41
N ASN A 62 6.37 -1.81 9.51
CA ASN A 62 6.91 -2.99 10.17
C ASN A 62 5.75 -3.75 10.85
N SER A 63 5.25 -4.75 10.19
CA SER A 63 4.14 -5.59 10.65
C SER A 63 4.60 -6.83 11.44
N GLY A 64 5.88 -6.86 11.80
CA GLY A 64 6.47 -7.91 12.63
C GLY A 64 6.65 -7.49 14.08
N THR A 65 7.37 -8.32 14.81
CA THR A 65 7.70 -8.13 16.23
C THR A 65 9.17 -7.81 16.47
N VAL A 66 9.98 -7.73 15.41
CA VAL A 66 11.40 -7.39 15.47
C VAL A 66 11.71 -6.12 14.67
N PRO A 67 12.70 -5.31 15.09
CA PRO A 67 13.12 -4.13 14.32
C PRO A 67 13.67 -4.53 12.96
N LEU A 68 13.35 -3.74 11.94
CA LEU A 68 13.88 -3.89 10.59
C LEU A 68 14.92 -2.83 10.29
N VAL A 69 15.96 -3.21 9.55
CA VAL A 69 17.09 -2.37 9.16
C VAL A 69 17.13 -2.28 7.64
N PHE A 70 17.40 -1.10 7.14
CA PHE A 70 17.48 -0.78 5.72
C PHE A 70 18.83 -0.11 5.41
N SER A 71 19.35 -0.36 4.21
CA SER A 71 20.65 0.16 3.79
C SER A 71 20.68 1.67 3.57
N ASP A 72 19.51 2.27 3.35
CA ASP A 72 19.36 3.71 3.14
C ASP A 72 17.95 4.20 3.53
N ALA A 73 17.74 5.50 3.44
CA ALA A 73 16.46 6.13 3.79
C ALA A 73 15.34 5.94 2.75
N SER A 74 15.55 5.16 1.67
CA SER A 74 14.47 4.74 0.77
C SER A 74 13.70 3.53 1.26
N TYR A 75 14.18 2.90 2.33
CA TYR A 75 13.62 1.66 2.88
C TYR A 75 13.52 0.54 1.83
N GLY A 76 14.44 0.54 0.86
CA GLY A 76 14.45 -0.42 -0.24
C GLY A 76 13.26 -0.31 -1.19
N LEU A 77 12.56 0.83 -1.20
CA LEU A 77 11.39 1.05 -2.05
C LEU A 77 11.79 1.12 -3.53
N LYS A 78 11.14 0.31 -4.33
CA LYS A 78 11.27 0.29 -5.79
C LYS A 78 9.90 0.11 -6.44
N ILE A 79 9.69 0.84 -7.53
CA ILE A 79 8.51 0.68 -8.38
C ILE A 79 8.99 0.24 -9.75
N THR A 80 8.51 -0.91 -10.19
CA THR A 80 8.89 -1.54 -11.46
C THR A 80 7.68 -1.83 -12.32
N GLY A 81 7.87 -1.87 -13.64
CA GLY A 81 6.91 -2.52 -14.52
C GLY A 81 6.88 -4.03 -14.28
N LEU A 82 5.90 -4.73 -14.85
CA LEU A 82 5.82 -6.20 -14.73
C LEU A 82 7.01 -6.94 -15.33
N SER A 83 7.69 -6.33 -16.30
CA SER A 83 8.94 -6.86 -16.88
C SER A 83 10.15 -6.76 -15.95
N GLY A 84 10.00 -6.13 -14.78
CA GLY A 84 11.10 -5.86 -13.84
C GLY A 84 11.89 -4.58 -14.14
N THR A 85 11.51 -3.82 -15.17
CA THR A 85 12.16 -2.55 -15.48
C THR A 85 11.89 -1.55 -14.37
N LEU A 86 12.96 -0.98 -13.79
CA LEU A 86 12.85 0.05 -12.75
C LEU A 86 12.23 1.33 -13.32
N MET A 87 11.14 1.78 -12.72
CA MET A 87 10.47 3.02 -13.04
C MET A 87 10.86 4.12 -12.05
N TYR A 88 10.78 3.81 -10.77
CA TYR A 88 11.02 4.78 -9.70
C TYR A 88 11.68 4.16 -8.49
N SER A 89 12.58 4.90 -7.89
CA SER A 89 13.14 4.65 -6.57
C SER A 89 13.41 6.01 -5.92
N PRO A 90 13.02 6.25 -4.67
CA PRO A 90 13.30 7.52 -4.02
C PRO A 90 14.79 7.81 -3.99
N ILE A 91 15.14 9.07 -4.25
CA ILE A 91 16.49 9.55 -3.98
C ILE A 91 16.60 9.73 -2.46
N SER A 92 17.51 9.01 -1.84
CA SER A 92 17.61 8.99 -0.39
C SER A 92 19.05 9.15 0.09
N ALA A 93 19.21 9.62 1.33
CA ALA A 93 20.48 9.65 1.99
C ALA A 93 20.99 8.21 2.24
N GLN A 94 22.29 7.98 2.06
CA GLN A 94 22.99 6.73 2.36
C GLN A 94 23.18 6.59 3.87
N VAL A 95 22.09 6.49 4.60
CA VAL A 95 22.05 6.36 6.06
C VAL A 95 21.26 5.10 6.39
N ILE A 96 21.87 4.24 7.19
CA ILE A 96 21.17 3.06 7.72
C ILE A 96 19.94 3.54 8.48
N SER A 97 18.77 3.07 8.05
CA SER A 97 17.47 3.42 8.62
C SER A 97 16.91 2.21 9.36
N GLU A 98 16.22 2.46 10.46
CA GLU A 98 15.58 1.42 11.26
C GLU A 98 14.08 1.71 11.38
N LEU A 99 13.26 0.67 11.36
CA LEU A 99 11.83 0.73 11.57
C LEU A 99 11.46 -0.22 12.70
N ALA A 100 11.05 0.34 13.84
CA ALA A 100 10.64 -0.45 15.00
C ALA A 100 9.33 -1.20 14.73
N PRO A 101 9.01 -2.27 15.47
CA PRO A 101 7.73 -2.97 15.34
C PRO A 101 6.54 -2.03 15.47
N GLY A 102 5.62 -2.07 14.51
CA GLY A 102 4.44 -1.22 14.45
C GLY A 102 4.67 0.18 13.90
N ASP A 103 5.92 0.59 13.70
CA ASP A 103 6.23 1.89 13.07
C ASP A 103 5.99 1.84 11.56
N GLU A 104 5.74 3.01 10.99
CA GLU A 104 5.47 3.19 9.56
C GLU A 104 6.26 4.37 8.99
N ILE A 105 6.50 4.31 7.68
CA ILE A 105 6.98 5.42 6.87
C ILE A 105 6.06 5.60 5.67
N VAL A 106 5.79 6.86 5.33
CA VAL A 106 4.91 7.21 4.22
C VAL A 106 5.73 7.72 3.04
N PHE A 107 5.43 7.20 1.86
CA PHE A 107 5.96 7.67 0.59
C PHE A 107 4.83 8.15 -0.32
N SER A 108 5.13 9.14 -1.13
CA SER A 108 4.27 9.61 -2.21
C SER A 108 4.98 9.43 -3.55
N TRP A 109 4.24 8.93 -4.55
CA TRP A 109 4.71 8.83 -5.91
C TRP A 109 3.74 9.50 -6.87
N ASP A 110 4.23 10.47 -7.60
CA ASP A 110 3.48 11.27 -8.58
C ASP A 110 3.37 10.61 -9.96
N GLN A 111 3.69 9.32 -10.07
CA GLN A 111 3.73 8.54 -11.30
C GLN A 111 4.78 9.04 -12.31
N ILE A 112 5.79 9.75 -11.83
CA ILE A 112 6.95 10.18 -12.63
C ILE A 112 8.10 9.19 -12.43
N LYS A 113 8.72 8.77 -13.53
CA LYS A 113 9.91 7.92 -13.51
C LYS A 113 11.15 8.69 -13.07
N ASN A 114 12.21 7.97 -12.72
CA ASN A 114 13.49 8.58 -12.37
C ASN A 114 14.10 9.44 -13.50
N ASP A 115 13.70 9.19 -14.75
CA ASP A 115 14.12 9.99 -15.92
C ASP A 115 13.29 11.27 -16.13
N GLY A 116 12.33 11.56 -15.26
CA GLY A 116 11.45 12.72 -15.33
C GLY A 116 10.23 12.57 -16.23
N ASN A 117 10.05 11.43 -16.88
CA ASN A 117 8.90 11.17 -17.73
C ASN A 117 7.75 10.50 -16.96
N PRO A 118 6.48 10.80 -17.28
CA PRO A 118 5.36 10.10 -16.67
C PRO A 118 5.33 8.62 -17.10
N VAL A 119 4.83 7.77 -16.21
CA VAL A 119 4.55 6.38 -16.56
C VAL A 119 3.31 6.28 -17.46
N LEU A 120 3.24 5.23 -18.24
CA LEU A 120 2.07 4.90 -19.07
C LEU A 120 1.03 4.13 -18.24
N GLU A 121 -0.17 3.98 -18.79
CA GLU A 121 -1.15 3.05 -18.25
C GLU A 121 -0.61 1.63 -18.18
N GLY A 122 -0.97 0.88 -17.17
CA GLY A 122 -0.49 -0.50 -16.98
C GLY A 122 -0.43 -0.93 -15.53
N LEU A 123 0.20 -2.08 -15.31
CA LEU A 123 0.42 -2.66 -14.00
C LEU A 123 1.83 -2.36 -13.51
N TYR A 124 1.93 -1.92 -12.26
CA TYR A 124 3.21 -1.58 -11.63
C TYR A 124 3.35 -2.31 -10.30
N LYS A 125 4.51 -2.92 -10.11
CA LYS A 125 4.88 -3.60 -8.88
C LYS A 125 5.61 -2.63 -7.96
N ILE A 126 5.11 -2.44 -6.76
CA ILE A 126 5.75 -1.71 -5.67
C ILE A 126 6.38 -2.75 -4.76
N SER A 127 7.66 -2.66 -4.48
CA SER A 127 8.38 -3.57 -3.60
C SER A 127 9.23 -2.81 -2.59
N VAL A 128 9.36 -3.38 -1.41
CA VAL A 128 10.26 -2.93 -0.35
C VAL A 128 11.04 -4.12 0.16
N ASN A 129 12.29 -3.90 0.54
CA ASN A 129 13.14 -4.93 1.10
C ASN A 129 14.02 -4.37 2.22
N GLY A 130 14.20 -5.17 3.23
CA GLY A 130 15.06 -4.87 4.38
C GLY A 130 15.57 -6.16 5.01
N ALA A 131 16.09 -6.07 6.21
CA ALA A 131 16.50 -7.23 6.99
C ALA A 131 16.27 -6.96 8.48
N ASP A 132 16.20 -8.01 9.28
CA ASP A 132 16.29 -7.87 10.72
C ASP A 132 17.77 -7.62 11.15
N LYS A 133 17.99 -7.40 12.44
CA LYS A 133 19.35 -7.16 13.00
C LYS A 133 20.27 -8.38 12.92
N GLU A 134 19.72 -9.57 12.68
CA GLU A 134 20.44 -10.81 12.49
C GLU A 134 20.82 -11.06 11.03
N GLY A 135 20.33 -10.21 10.11
CA GLY A 135 20.60 -10.28 8.69
C GLY A 135 19.61 -11.15 7.89
N ASN A 136 18.49 -11.57 8.51
CA ASN A 136 17.47 -12.28 7.79
C ASN A 136 16.67 -11.31 6.92
N ALA A 137 16.67 -11.54 5.60
CA ALA A 137 16.00 -10.67 4.66
C ALA A 137 14.48 -10.73 4.78
N VAL A 138 13.83 -9.60 4.59
CA VAL A 138 12.39 -9.47 4.48
C VAL A 138 12.06 -8.65 3.23
N GLU A 139 11.10 -9.13 2.45
CA GLU A 139 10.64 -8.46 1.25
C GLU A 139 9.12 -8.52 1.18
N ARG A 140 8.52 -7.45 0.69
CA ARG A 140 7.09 -7.37 0.37
C ARG A 140 6.88 -6.64 -0.93
N SER A 141 5.87 -7.06 -1.68
CA SER A 141 5.43 -6.35 -2.87
C SER A 141 3.92 -6.31 -2.98
N THR A 142 3.44 -5.25 -3.63
CA THR A 142 2.04 -5.11 -4.04
C THR A 142 1.99 -4.61 -5.48
N THR A 143 0.88 -4.79 -6.15
CA THR A 143 0.68 -4.35 -7.54
C THR A 143 -0.44 -3.32 -7.58
N VAL A 144 -0.21 -2.24 -8.30
CA VAL A 144 -1.20 -1.20 -8.59
C VAL A 144 -1.45 -1.11 -10.08
N THR A 145 -2.66 -0.75 -10.45
CA THR A 145 -3.06 -0.49 -11.83
C THR A 145 -3.13 1.02 -12.06
N ILE A 146 -2.52 1.49 -13.12
CA ILE A 146 -2.67 2.87 -13.60
C ILE A 146 -3.47 2.82 -14.89
N TRP A 147 -4.57 3.57 -14.91
CA TRP A 147 -5.47 3.67 -16.06
C TRP A 147 -5.62 5.13 -16.51
N LYS A 148 -6.04 5.30 -17.76
CA LYS A 148 -6.12 6.60 -18.44
C LYS A 148 -7.37 7.39 -18.10
#